data_cbcf3a1856af954f4c79db2da2e2e229
#
_entry.id   cbcf3a1856af954f4c79db2da2e2e229
#
_cell.length_a   1.000
_cell.length_b   1.000
_cell.length_c   1.000
_cell.angle_alpha   90.00
_cell.angle_beta   90.00
_cell.angle_gamma   90.00
#
_symmetry.space_group_name_H-M   'P 1'
#
loop_
_entity.id
_entity.type
_entity.pdbx_description
1 polymer ?
#
loop_
_entity_poly.entity_id
_entity_poly.type
_entity_poly.pdbx_seq_one_letter_code
_entity_poly.pdbx_strand_id
1 'polypeptide(L)'
;MRIKKMMIAIAGIMIVLGLNAIATAIDNPEVYTKDLPDPVPVAQLETNNHIDKMAKRYGLDSRIIKALIEEESGWVASAEGDNGNSIGLMQIQERWHKERMKRLGVTNLYDPEQNITVGCDILSELLKKYGNYKDALSVYNSGNIVEGREYADRILSNARN
;
A
#
# COMPACT_ATOMS: atom_id res chain seq x y z
N MET A 1 -27.20 -10.79 -18.90
CA MET A 1 -25.82 -10.31 -18.63
C MET A 1 -25.43 -10.33 -17.15
N ARG A 2 -26.35 -10.28 -16.18
CA ARG A 2 -26.06 -10.37 -14.72
C ARG A 2 -25.65 -11.78 -14.25
N ILE A 3 -26.19 -12.85 -14.84
CA ILE A 3 -25.95 -14.25 -14.43
C ILE A 3 -24.50 -14.71 -14.67
N LYS A 4 -23.85 -14.28 -15.76
CA LYS A 4 -22.44 -14.66 -16.06
C LYS A 4 -21.42 -14.08 -15.07
N LYS A 5 -21.66 -12.88 -14.53
CA LYS A 5 -20.76 -12.26 -13.52
C LYS A 5 -20.87 -12.95 -12.14
N MET A 6 -22.06 -13.47 -11.81
CA MET A 6 -22.30 -14.20 -10.56
C MET A 6 -21.63 -15.59 -10.55
N MET A 7 -21.60 -16.27 -11.70
CA MET A 7 -20.94 -17.58 -11.81
C MET A 7 -19.40 -17.52 -11.65
N ILE A 8 -18.76 -16.42 -12.05
CA ILE A 8 -17.30 -16.27 -11.92
C ILE A 8 -16.89 -16.03 -10.46
N ALA A 9 -17.70 -15.27 -9.70
CA ALA A 9 -17.45 -15.06 -8.26
C ALA A 9 -17.60 -16.36 -7.44
N ILE A 10 -18.57 -17.22 -7.81
CA ILE A 10 -18.79 -18.52 -7.14
C ILE A 10 -17.65 -19.49 -7.44
N ALA A 11 -17.09 -19.51 -8.65
CA ALA A 11 -15.97 -20.39 -9.01
C ALA A 11 -14.68 -20.09 -8.22
N GLY A 12 -14.42 -18.82 -7.87
CA GLY A 12 -13.27 -18.43 -7.05
C GLY A 12 -13.37 -18.89 -5.59
N ILE A 13 -14.58 -18.96 -5.04
CA ILE A 13 -14.86 -19.42 -3.66
C ILE A 13 -14.79 -20.95 -3.55
N MET A 14 -15.09 -21.67 -4.63
CA MET A 14 -15.11 -23.13 -4.67
C MET A 14 -13.74 -23.80 -4.44
N ILE A 15 -12.65 -23.13 -4.71
CA ILE A 15 -11.29 -23.67 -4.55
C ILE A 15 -10.87 -23.75 -3.07
N VAL A 16 -11.48 -22.94 -2.19
CA VAL A 16 -11.05 -22.81 -0.79
C VAL A 16 -11.83 -23.66 0.20
N LEU A 17 -13.09 -24.05 -0.09
CA LEU A 17 -14.01 -24.61 0.90
C LEU A 17 -14.36 -26.09 0.75
N GLY A 18 -13.84 -26.81 -0.22
CA GLY A 18 -14.11 -28.26 -0.41
C GLY A 18 -15.53 -28.59 -0.93
N LEU A 19 -15.66 -29.73 -1.60
CA LEU A 19 -16.85 -30.14 -2.37
C LEU A 19 -18.16 -30.25 -1.58
N ASN A 20 -18.12 -30.45 -0.26
CA ASN A 20 -19.33 -30.61 0.56
C ASN A 20 -20.02 -29.29 0.93
N ALA A 21 -19.32 -28.14 0.87
CA ALA A 21 -19.93 -26.82 1.10
C ALA A 21 -20.67 -26.25 -0.11
N ILE A 22 -20.46 -26.86 -1.28
CA ILE A 22 -21.03 -26.39 -2.56
C ILE A 22 -22.53 -26.68 -2.65
N ALA A 23 -22.98 -27.86 -2.20
CA ALA A 23 -24.39 -28.27 -2.29
C ALA A 23 -25.30 -27.37 -1.44
N THR A 24 -24.86 -27.01 -0.24
CA THR A 24 -25.62 -26.16 0.69
C THR A 24 -25.64 -24.67 0.30
N ALA A 25 -24.61 -24.20 -0.41
CA ALA A 25 -24.55 -22.81 -0.88
C ALA A 25 -25.54 -22.51 -2.02
N ILE A 26 -25.91 -23.53 -2.79
CA ILE A 26 -26.90 -23.40 -3.89
C ILE A 26 -28.33 -23.26 -3.35
N ASP A 27 -28.64 -23.92 -2.23
CA ASP A 27 -29.97 -23.94 -1.64
C ASP A 27 -30.28 -22.72 -0.75
N ASN A 28 -29.25 -22.01 -0.23
CA ASN A 28 -29.45 -20.80 0.57
C ASN A 28 -28.28 -19.81 0.45
N PRO A 29 -28.21 -19.02 -0.63
CA PRO A 29 -27.12 -18.11 -0.90
C PRO A 29 -27.00 -16.97 0.15
N GLU A 30 -28.08 -16.62 0.86
CA GLU A 30 -28.04 -15.53 1.86
C GLU A 30 -27.27 -15.89 3.13
N VAL A 31 -27.15 -17.19 3.46
CA VAL A 31 -26.44 -17.63 4.66
C VAL A 31 -24.93 -17.49 4.51
N TYR A 32 -24.41 -17.59 3.28
CA TYR A 32 -22.97 -17.54 3.01
C TYR A 32 -22.42 -16.14 2.75
N THR A 33 -23.26 -15.15 2.49
CA THR A 33 -22.81 -13.78 2.21
C THR A 33 -22.72 -12.90 3.46
N LYS A 34 -23.30 -13.33 4.58
CA LYS A 34 -23.45 -12.50 5.79
C LYS A 34 -22.14 -12.31 6.58
N ASP A 35 -21.18 -13.23 6.42
CA ASP A 35 -19.90 -13.22 7.16
C ASP A 35 -18.66 -13.07 6.24
N LEU A 36 -18.88 -12.83 4.93
CA LEU A 36 -17.76 -12.54 4.04
C LEU A 36 -17.40 -11.05 4.17
N PRO A 37 -16.12 -10.73 4.37
CA PRO A 37 -15.68 -9.34 4.30
C PRO A 37 -16.03 -8.77 2.92
N ASP A 38 -16.34 -7.47 2.88
CA ASP A 38 -16.59 -6.78 1.63
C ASP A 38 -15.44 -7.02 0.63
N PRO A 39 -15.75 -7.25 -0.65
CA PRO A 39 -14.71 -7.50 -1.64
C PRO A 39 -13.79 -6.29 -1.72
N VAL A 40 -12.50 -6.53 -1.55
CA VAL A 40 -11.48 -5.48 -1.70
C VAL A 40 -11.62 -4.86 -3.09
N PRO A 41 -11.73 -3.52 -3.20
CA PRO A 41 -11.79 -2.85 -4.50
C PRO A 41 -10.61 -3.24 -5.39
N VAL A 42 -10.84 -3.42 -6.69
CA VAL A 42 -9.80 -3.84 -7.65
C VAL A 42 -8.59 -2.90 -7.60
N ALA A 43 -8.83 -1.60 -7.52
CA ALA A 43 -7.75 -0.59 -7.40
C ALA A 43 -6.89 -0.79 -6.14
N GLN A 44 -7.51 -1.17 -5.02
CA GLN A 44 -6.79 -1.48 -3.78
C GLN A 44 -5.94 -2.75 -3.93
N LEU A 45 -6.46 -3.75 -4.63
CA LEU A 45 -5.72 -4.99 -4.89
C LEU A 45 -4.50 -4.73 -5.80
N GLU A 46 -4.66 -3.93 -6.85
CA GLU A 46 -3.58 -3.52 -7.75
C GLU A 46 -2.50 -2.75 -6.99
N THR A 47 -2.90 -1.78 -6.15
CA THR A 47 -1.98 -1.03 -5.30
C THR A 47 -1.21 -1.95 -4.34
N ASN A 48 -1.88 -2.91 -3.68
CA ASN A 48 -1.22 -3.87 -2.80
C ASN A 48 -0.21 -4.75 -3.54
N ASN A 49 -0.56 -5.23 -4.73
CA ASN A 49 0.35 -6.02 -5.58
C ASN A 49 1.59 -5.20 -5.98
N HIS A 50 1.41 -3.91 -6.27
CA HIS A 50 2.53 -3.02 -6.58
C HIS A 50 3.43 -2.78 -5.36
N ILE A 51 2.85 -2.59 -4.16
CA ILE A 51 3.60 -2.50 -2.90
C ILE A 51 4.48 -3.73 -2.70
N ASP A 52 3.92 -4.94 -2.84
CA ASP A 52 4.66 -6.19 -2.63
C ASP A 52 5.78 -6.35 -3.67
N LYS A 53 5.55 -5.94 -4.92
CA LYS A 53 6.56 -5.89 -5.98
C LYS A 53 7.70 -4.92 -5.64
N MET A 54 7.38 -3.72 -5.14
CA MET A 54 8.38 -2.72 -4.77
C MET A 54 9.13 -3.11 -3.50
N ALA A 55 8.45 -3.68 -2.50
CA ALA A 55 9.07 -4.25 -1.30
C ALA A 55 10.15 -5.27 -1.68
N LYS A 56 9.82 -6.22 -2.54
CA LYS A 56 10.79 -7.21 -3.06
C LYS A 56 11.94 -6.55 -3.83
N ARG A 57 11.63 -5.60 -4.71
CA ARG A 57 12.64 -4.91 -5.54
C ARG A 57 13.67 -4.16 -4.72
N TYR A 58 13.22 -3.49 -3.66
CA TYR A 58 14.04 -2.59 -2.85
C TYR A 58 14.52 -3.20 -1.53
N GLY A 59 14.14 -4.46 -1.23
CA GLY A 59 14.51 -5.13 0.02
C GLY A 59 13.84 -4.52 1.25
N LEU A 60 12.58 -4.08 1.11
CA LEU A 60 11.78 -3.45 2.16
C LEU A 60 10.72 -4.43 2.71
N ASP A 61 10.25 -4.19 3.93
CA ASP A 61 9.09 -4.88 4.48
C ASP A 61 7.79 -4.21 3.97
N SER A 62 6.95 -4.96 3.26
CA SER A 62 5.70 -4.43 2.71
C SER A 62 4.72 -3.93 3.78
N ARG A 63 4.77 -4.49 4.99
CA ARG A 63 3.96 -4.02 6.13
C ARG A 63 4.35 -2.60 6.54
N ILE A 64 5.65 -2.29 6.50
CA ILE A 64 6.14 -0.94 6.80
C ILE A 64 5.73 0.03 5.71
N ILE A 65 5.77 -0.36 4.43
CA ILE A 65 5.28 0.49 3.33
C ILE A 65 3.79 0.79 3.50
N LYS A 66 2.97 -0.22 3.82
CA LYS A 66 1.53 -0.06 4.06
C LYS A 66 1.24 0.87 5.25
N ALA A 67 1.95 0.68 6.37
CA ALA A 67 1.81 1.54 7.55
C ALA A 67 2.28 2.99 7.28
N LEU A 68 3.30 3.17 6.43
CA LEU A 68 3.75 4.48 5.97
C LEU A 68 2.66 5.17 5.15
N ILE A 69 2.06 4.49 4.18
CA ILE A 69 0.97 5.03 3.35
C ILE A 69 -0.24 5.41 4.20
N GLU A 70 -0.59 4.60 5.18
CA GLU A 70 -1.67 4.91 6.14
C GLU A 70 -1.37 6.21 6.90
N GLU A 71 -0.16 6.36 7.43
CA GLU A 71 0.25 7.55 8.19
C GLU A 71 0.33 8.81 7.32
N GLU A 72 0.81 8.69 6.07
CA GLU A 72 1.05 9.82 5.17
C GLU A 72 -0.23 10.36 4.52
N SER A 73 -1.13 9.49 4.11
CA SER A 73 -2.28 9.87 3.28
C SER A 73 -3.60 9.21 3.65
N GLY A 74 -3.60 8.25 4.58
CA GLY A 74 -4.78 7.41 4.80
C GLY A 74 -5.23 6.70 3.52
N TRP A 75 -4.31 6.30 2.66
CA TRP A 75 -4.56 5.66 1.36
C TRP A 75 -5.22 6.55 0.29
N VAL A 76 -5.22 7.86 0.46
CA VAL A 76 -5.77 8.81 -0.52
C VAL A 76 -4.71 9.17 -1.56
N ALA A 77 -4.85 8.62 -2.78
CA ALA A 77 -3.88 8.85 -3.87
C ALA A 77 -3.80 10.32 -4.32
N SER A 78 -4.87 11.08 -4.15
CA SER A 78 -4.93 12.51 -4.47
C SER A 78 -4.60 13.42 -3.28
N ALA A 79 -4.06 12.87 -2.18
CA ALA A 79 -3.73 13.67 -1.01
C ALA A 79 -2.66 14.73 -1.32
N GLU A 80 -2.87 15.93 -0.81
CA GLU A 80 -1.93 17.04 -0.84
C GLU A 80 -1.67 17.55 0.58
N GLY A 81 -0.40 17.53 0.99
CA GLY A 81 0.10 18.08 2.25
C GLY A 81 1.04 19.27 2.02
N ASP A 82 1.46 19.93 3.11
CA ASP A 82 2.42 21.04 3.07
C ASP A 82 2.05 22.13 2.05
N ASN A 83 0.77 22.57 2.04
CA ASN A 83 0.24 23.54 1.09
C ASN A 83 0.41 23.10 -0.39
N GLY A 84 0.16 21.81 -0.68
CA GLY A 84 0.26 21.24 -2.02
C GLY A 84 1.67 20.83 -2.45
N ASN A 85 2.66 20.86 -1.54
CA ASN A 85 4.02 20.45 -1.85
C ASN A 85 4.26 18.94 -1.69
N SER A 86 3.54 18.29 -0.79
CA SER A 86 3.62 16.84 -0.55
C SER A 86 2.45 16.15 -1.27
N ILE A 87 2.73 15.16 -2.12
CA ILE A 87 1.77 14.61 -3.07
C ILE A 87 1.62 13.10 -2.89
N GLY A 88 0.36 12.66 -2.88
CA GLY A 88 -0.07 11.28 -3.07
C GLY A 88 0.16 10.35 -1.88
N LEU A 89 0.14 9.03 -2.13
CA LEU A 89 0.12 7.99 -1.11
C LEU A 89 1.25 8.09 -0.09
N MET A 90 2.46 8.42 -0.52
CA MET A 90 3.65 8.49 0.33
C MET A 90 4.16 9.94 0.50
N GLN A 91 3.32 10.95 0.22
CA GLN A 91 3.55 12.38 0.43
C GLN A 91 4.91 12.87 -0.10
N ILE A 92 5.14 12.59 -1.38
CA ILE A 92 6.42 12.91 -2.03
C ILE A 92 6.48 14.39 -2.42
N GLN A 93 7.58 15.06 -2.07
CA GLN A 93 7.85 16.44 -2.49
C GLN A 93 8.69 16.46 -3.77
N GLU A 94 8.05 16.70 -4.91
CA GLU A 94 8.68 16.69 -6.24
C GLU A 94 9.96 17.52 -6.30
N ARG A 95 9.95 18.72 -5.70
CA ARG A 95 11.07 19.67 -5.71
C ARG A 95 12.41 19.06 -5.25
N TRP A 96 12.37 18.08 -4.35
CA TRP A 96 13.55 17.41 -3.81
C TRP A 96 13.93 16.13 -4.57
N HIS A 97 13.02 15.63 -5.43
CA HIS A 97 13.16 14.32 -6.05
C HIS A 97 13.11 14.31 -7.58
N LYS A 98 13.26 15.48 -8.24
CA LYS A 98 13.21 15.60 -9.71
C LYS A 98 14.15 14.65 -10.44
N GLU A 99 15.42 14.58 -10.03
CA GLU A 99 16.38 13.66 -10.66
C GLU A 99 16.07 12.19 -10.37
N ARG A 100 15.54 11.89 -9.19
CA ARG A 100 15.06 10.56 -8.83
C ARG A 100 13.88 10.15 -9.71
N MET A 101 12.88 11.00 -9.81
CA MET A 101 11.71 10.77 -10.66
C MET A 101 12.13 10.53 -12.12
N LYS A 102 13.01 11.38 -12.66
CA LYS A 102 13.55 11.21 -14.01
C LYS A 102 14.25 9.85 -14.19
N ARG A 103 15.10 9.46 -13.24
CA ARG A 103 15.81 8.16 -13.25
C ARG A 103 14.86 6.97 -13.20
N LEU A 104 13.74 7.10 -12.48
CA LEU A 104 12.72 6.07 -12.32
C LEU A 104 11.65 6.07 -13.44
N GLY A 105 11.67 7.06 -14.32
CA GLY A 105 10.65 7.23 -15.36
C GLY A 105 9.28 7.67 -14.81
N VAL A 106 9.27 8.35 -13.65
CA VAL A 106 8.07 8.83 -12.97
C VAL A 106 7.76 10.25 -13.44
N THR A 107 6.49 10.48 -13.81
CA THR A 107 6.00 11.76 -14.34
C THR A 107 4.77 12.30 -13.61
N ASN A 108 4.10 11.46 -12.80
CA ASN A 108 2.87 11.82 -12.09
C ASN A 108 2.86 11.23 -10.68
N LEU A 109 2.96 12.07 -9.66
CA LEU A 109 2.93 11.65 -8.25
C LEU A 109 1.50 11.38 -7.72
N TYR A 110 0.45 11.75 -8.45
CA TYR A 110 -0.93 11.34 -8.14
C TYR A 110 -1.25 9.92 -8.60
N ASP A 111 -0.39 9.34 -9.47
CA ASP A 111 -0.50 7.94 -9.85
C ASP A 111 0.02 7.05 -8.71
N PRO A 112 -0.80 6.12 -8.17
CA PRO A 112 -0.44 5.30 -7.02
C PRO A 112 0.85 4.50 -7.21
N GLU A 113 1.02 3.87 -8.37
CA GLU A 113 2.20 3.02 -8.64
C GLU A 113 3.47 3.84 -8.75
N GLN A 114 3.40 5.00 -9.41
CA GLN A 114 4.53 5.90 -9.56
C GLN A 114 4.94 6.51 -8.22
N ASN A 115 3.97 6.92 -7.41
CA ASN A 115 4.20 7.47 -6.07
C ASN A 115 4.90 6.46 -5.16
N ILE A 116 4.35 5.23 -5.07
CA ILE A 116 4.94 4.12 -4.30
C ILE A 116 6.35 3.79 -4.80
N THR A 117 6.58 3.81 -6.12
CA THR A 117 7.91 3.55 -6.67
C THR A 117 8.95 4.56 -6.18
N VAL A 118 8.61 5.86 -6.16
CA VAL A 118 9.51 6.91 -5.66
C VAL A 118 9.71 6.79 -4.15
N GLY A 119 8.63 6.62 -3.39
CA GLY A 119 8.70 6.49 -1.93
C GLY A 119 9.52 5.29 -1.46
N CYS A 120 9.37 4.14 -2.12
CA CYS A 120 10.16 2.95 -1.83
C CYS A 120 11.66 3.15 -2.16
N ASP A 121 11.99 3.83 -3.26
CA ASP A 121 13.37 4.16 -3.60
C ASP A 121 14.00 5.08 -2.55
N ILE A 122 13.25 6.10 -2.06
CA ILE A 122 13.69 6.97 -0.97
C ILE A 122 13.93 6.16 0.31
N LEU A 123 12.94 5.38 0.75
CA LEU A 123 13.02 4.62 1.99
C LEU A 123 14.16 3.59 1.94
N SER A 124 14.37 2.93 0.80
CA SER A 124 15.50 1.99 0.62
C SER A 124 16.86 2.68 0.74
N GLU A 125 17.01 3.87 0.17
CA GLU A 125 18.24 4.65 0.30
C GLU A 125 18.50 5.03 1.77
N LEU A 126 17.47 5.50 2.47
CA LEU A 126 17.55 5.84 3.88
C LEU A 126 17.87 4.60 4.74
N LEU A 127 17.22 3.47 4.47
CA LEU A 127 17.48 2.22 5.19
C LEU A 127 18.92 1.74 5.00
N LYS A 128 19.48 1.84 3.79
CA LYS A 128 20.88 1.54 3.52
C LYS A 128 21.82 2.47 4.26
N LYS A 129 21.48 3.75 4.36
CA LYS A 129 22.31 4.77 5.02
C LYS A 129 22.32 4.62 6.53
N TYR A 130 21.18 4.34 7.14
CA TYR A 130 21.01 4.34 8.60
C TYR A 130 20.99 2.94 9.23
N GLY A 131 20.84 1.88 8.45
CA GLY A 131 20.94 0.48 8.89
C GLY A 131 19.72 -0.05 9.65
N ASN A 132 18.72 0.78 9.93
CA ASN A 132 17.50 0.37 10.63
C ASN A 132 16.30 1.24 10.21
N TYR A 133 15.08 0.66 10.31
CA TYR A 133 13.86 1.34 9.91
C TYR A 133 13.52 2.55 10.79
N LYS A 134 13.81 2.52 12.08
CA LYS A 134 13.47 3.62 12.98
C LYS A 134 14.14 4.92 12.54
N ASP A 135 15.44 4.89 12.32
CA ASP A 135 16.19 6.06 11.89
C ASP A 135 15.86 6.45 10.44
N ALA A 136 15.67 5.46 9.55
CA ALA A 136 15.26 5.71 8.17
C ALA A 136 13.91 6.43 8.08
N LEU A 137 12.89 5.98 8.81
CA LEU A 137 11.56 6.58 8.86
C LEU A 137 11.58 7.97 9.53
N SER A 138 12.39 8.14 10.60
CA SER A 138 12.57 9.44 11.23
C SER A 138 13.07 10.49 10.22
N VAL A 139 14.09 10.13 9.43
CA VAL A 139 14.65 11.02 8.43
C VAL A 139 13.73 11.18 7.22
N TYR A 140 12.96 10.16 6.86
CA TYR A 140 11.94 10.24 5.81
C TYR A 140 10.95 11.38 6.09
N ASN A 141 10.45 11.46 7.30
CA ASN A 141 9.47 12.47 7.72
C ASN A 141 10.07 13.88 7.87
N SER A 142 11.13 14.01 8.68
CA SER A 142 11.60 15.33 9.13
C SER A 142 12.99 15.73 8.61
N GLY A 143 13.68 14.83 7.89
CA GLY A 143 15.09 15.02 7.56
C GLY A 143 16.03 14.85 8.76
N ASN A 144 15.52 14.59 9.96
CA ASN A 144 16.26 14.53 11.22
C ASN A 144 15.86 13.31 12.05
N ILE A 145 16.84 12.56 12.57
CA ILE A 145 16.59 11.34 13.36
C ILE A 145 15.82 11.66 14.64
N VAL A 146 16.15 12.75 15.34
CA VAL A 146 15.56 13.07 16.64
C VAL A 146 14.12 13.54 16.48
N GLU A 147 13.89 14.48 15.56
CA GLU A 147 12.57 15.10 15.33
C GLU A 147 11.54 14.10 14.76
N GLY A 148 11.97 13.14 13.94
CA GLY A 148 11.09 12.15 13.34
C GLY A 148 10.81 10.90 14.22
N ARG A 149 11.31 10.82 15.45
CA ARG A 149 11.22 9.61 16.29
C ARG A 149 9.80 9.14 16.56
N GLU A 150 8.92 10.03 16.95
CA GLU A 150 7.54 9.68 17.28
C GLU A 150 6.79 9.18 16.04
N TYR A 151 7.02 9.80 14.89
CA TYR A 151 6.50 9.35 13.62
C TYR A 151 6.96 7.92 13.29
N ALA A 152 8.26 7.66 13.39
CA ALA A 152 8.81 6.33 13.15
C ALA A 152 8.23 5.27 14.10
N ASP A 153 8.04 5.61 15.38
CA ASP A 153 7.47 4.69 16.38
C ASP A 153 6.01 4.36 16.08
N ARG A 154 5.19 5.32 15.59
CA ARG A 154 3.81 5.04 15.14
C ARG A 154 3.78 4.06 13.99
N ILE A 155 4.57 4.29 12.93
CA ILE A 155 4.63 3.40 11.76
C ILE A 155 5.06 1.99 12.16
N LEU A 156 6.13 1.87 12.94
CA LEU A 156 6.64 0.58 13.39
C LEU A 156 5.66 -0.18 14.30
N SER A 157 4.86 0.54 15.07
CA SER A 157 3.77 -0.05 15.86
C SER A 157 2.66 -0.58 14.96
N ASN A 158 2.21 0.24 14.00
CA ASN A 158 1.13 -0.12 13.07
C ASN A 158 1.51 -1.29 12.14
N ALA A 159 2.78 -1.36 11.73
CA ALA A 159 3.27 -2.46 10.89
C ALA A 159 3.33 -3.84 11.57
N ARG A 160 3.17 -3.92 12.91
CA ARG A 160 3.17 -5.17 13.69
C ARG A 160 1.78 -5.77 13.87
N ASN A 161 0.74 -4.97 13.72
CA ASN A 161 -0.66 -5.36 13.85
C ASN A 161 -1.21 -5.89 12.52
#